data_db2fd520ccffeb870e7efca194810f71
#
_entry.id   db2fd520ccffeb870e7efca194810f71
#
_cell.length_a   1.000
_cell.length_b   1.000
_cell.length_c   1.000
_cell.angle_alpha   90.00
_cell.angle_beta   90.00
_cell.angle_gamma   90.00
#
_symmetry.space_group_name_H-M   'P 1'
#
loop_
_entity.id
_entity.type
_entity.pdbx_description
1 polymer ?
#
loop_
_entity_poly.entity_id
_entity_poly.type
_entity_poly.pdbx_seq_one_letter_code
_entity_poly.pdbx_strand_id
1 'polypeptide(L)'
;GGSRLRDFDLDAALSRRPQLLLMDELAHTNAPGSRHPKRWQDVRELLQAGIHVYTTVNVQHIEGLNDAVAQITGIRVSETVPDSILEQADDVELVDLPPDDLLQRLKDGKVYLPDQAQHAIKHFFRKGNLIALREMALRRTAERVDQQMEVYRRDHAVVGTWPAAETILVCVNLKSRGPMLVRAARKMATGLHARWIAVYVETSIHLRLTEQERSQGVDTLRLAERMGAETVTLTGDDVSAQLLAYARSRNVTKIIVGKPLRSRWKESVSYTHLTLPTIYSV
;
A
#
# COMPACT_ATOMS: atom_id res chain seq x y z
N GLY A 1 -34.66 19.44 26.75
CA GLY A 1 -34.10 18.24 27.35
C GLY A 1 -32.87 17.82 26.55
N GLY A 2 -31.67 18.10 27.06
CA GLY A 2 -30.44 17.64 26.42
C GLY A 2 -30.25 16.13 26.65
N SER A 3 -30.14 15.36 25.61
CA SER A 3 -29.70 13.95 25.71
C SER A 3 -28.27 13.92 26.15
N ARG A 4 -27.93 13.20 27.24
CA ARG A 4 -26.56 12.93 27.63
C ARG A 4 -26.00 11.89 26.63
N LEU A 5 -25.14 12.31 25.76
CA LEU A 5 -24.31 11.40 24.95
C LEU A 5 -23.17 10.87 25.84
N ARG A 6 -22.96 9.55 25.85
CA ARG A 6 -21.79 8.94 26.48
C ARG A 6 -20.71 8.82 25.41
N ASP A 7 -19.62 9.50 25.61
CA ASP A 7 -18.45 9.41 24.75
C ASP A 7 -17.17 9.36 25.59
N PHE A 8 -16.02 9.18 24.94
CA PHE A 8 -14.72 9.13 25.60
C PHE A 8 -14.38 10.50 26.19
N ASP A 9 -13.94 10.50 27.45
CA ASP A 9 -13.45 11.69 28.16
C ASP A 9 -11.94 11.78 28.04
N LEU A 10 -11.46 12.52 27.04
CA LEU A 10 -10.03 12.70 26.76
C LEU A 10 -9.33 13.44 27.92
N ASP A 11 -9.96 14.45 28.51
CA ASP A 11 -9.37 15.24 29.59
C ASP A 11 -9.15 14.41 30.86
N ALA A 12 -10.11 13.57 31.20
CA ALA A 12 -9.99 12.65 32.33
C ALA A 12 -8.89 11.60 32.06
N ALA A 13 -8.79 11.10 30.82
CA ALA A 13 -7.72 10.15 30.46
C ALA A 13 -6.33 10.78 30.54
N LEU A 14 -6.15 12.00 30.03
CA LEU A 14 -4.89 12.74 30.08
C LEU A 14 -4.49 13.07 31.52
N SER A 15 -5.47 13.44 32.36
CA SER A 15 -5.23 13.74 33.78
C SER A 15 -4.84 12.50 34.59
N ARG A 16 -5.46 11.35 34.28
CA ARG A 16 -5.20 10.07 34.95
C ARG A 16 -3.87 9.45 34.53
N ARG A 17 -3.37 9.74 33.31
CA ARG A 17 -2.12 9.22 32.74
C ARG A 17 -1.94 7.71 32.93
N PRO A 18 -2.86 6.86 32.43
CA PRO A 18 -2.66 5.42 32.46
C PRO A 18 -1.45 5.04 31.61
N GLN A 19 -0.76 3.95 31.93
CA GLN A 19 0.31 3.43 31.08
C GLN A 19 -0.24 2.89 29.75
N LEU A 20 -1.42 2.25 29.79
CA LEU A 20 -2.10 1.66 28.64
C LEU A 20 -3.58 2.01 28.71
N LEU A 21 -4.13 2.41 27.57
CA LEU A 21 -5.55 2.64 27.36
C LEU A 21 -6.09 1.70 26.29
N LEU A 22 -7.24 1.09 26.54
CA LEU A 22 -7.98 0.32 25.54
C LEU A 22 -9.10 1.20 25.00
N MET A 23 -9.11 1.44 23.68
CA MET A 23 -10.06 2.30 23.01
C MET A 23 -10.63 1.61 21.77
N ASP A 24 -11.89 1.32 21.78
CA ASP A 24 -12.59 0.67 20.66
C ASP A 24 -13.01 1.67 19.58
N GLU A 25 -13.26 1.17 18.36
CA GLU A 25 -13.76 1.93 17.21
C GLU A 25 -12.98 3.20 16.86
N LEU A 26 -11.74 3.05 16.40
CA LEU A 26 -10.85 4.16 16.04
C LEU A 26 -11.47 5.18 15.06
N ALA A 27 -12.37 4.74 14.18
CA ALA A 27 -13.02 5.58 13.18
C ALA A 27 -14.19 6.41 13.71
N HIS A 28 -14.59 6.20 14.96
CA HIS A 28 -15.75 6.86 15.56
C HIS A 28 -15.72 8.39 15.41
N THR A 29 -16.89 8.96 15.16
CA THR A 29 -17.09 10.42 15.18
C THR A 29 -17.52 10.85 16.57
N ASN A 30 -16.69 11.61 17.25
CA ASN A 30 -16.94 12.05 18.62
C ASN A 30 -18.20 12.93 18.73
N ALA A 31 -18.77 12.99 19.93
CA ALA A 31 -19.94 13.80 20.22
C ALA A 31 -19.69 15.29 19.92
N PRO A 32 -20.70 16.04 19.47
CA PRO A 32 -20.59 17.48 19.27
C PRO A 32 -20.14 18.19 20.54
N GLY A 33 -19.09 19.01 20.43
CA GLY A 33 -18.48 19.72 21.55
C GLY A 33 -17.27 19.00 22.16
N SER A 34 -16.91 17.81 21.68
CA SER A 34 -15.64 17.16 22.01
C SER A 34 -14.45 17.96 21.47
N ARG A 35 -13.27 17.87 22.12
CA ARG A 35 -12.04 18.57 21.70
C ARG A 35 -11.66 18.24 20.27
N HIS A 36 -11.78 16.98 19.88
CA HIS A 36 -11.54 16.53 18.52
C HIS A 36 -12.82 15.95 17.90
N PRO A 37 -13.07 16.17 16.60
CA PRO A 37 -14.23 15.61 15.92
C PRO A 37 -14.14 14.09 15.69
N LYS A 38 -12.94 13.52 15.75
CA LYS A 38 -12.69 12.09 15.47
C LYS A 38 -11.87 11.43 16.56
N ARG A 39 -12.22 10.20 16.91
CA ARG A 39 -11.51 9.40 17.94
C ARG A 39 -10.06 9.14 17.63
N TRP A 40 -9.68 8.95 16.36
CA TRP A 40 -8.28 8.81 15.99
C TRP A 40 -7.42 10.04 16.33
N GLN A 41 -8.02 11.22 16.41
CA GLN A 41 -7.32 12.45 16.84
C GLN A 41 -7.07 12.44 18.34
N ASP A 42 -8.03 11.93 19.14
CA ASP A 42 -7.85 11.74 20.58
C ASP A 42 -6.71 10.73 20.83
N VAL A 43 -6.69 9.61 20.09
CA VAL A 43 -5.62 8.62 20.18
C VAL A 43 -4.26 9.25 19.90
N ARG A 44 -4.16 10.09 18.87
CA ARG A 44 -2.91 10.79 18.56
C ARG A 44 -2.45 11.71 19.70
N GLU A 45 -3.35 12.44 20.36
CA GLU A 45 -3.03 13.29 21.52
C GLU A 45 -2.59 12.45 22.72
N LEU A 46 -3.24 11.32 22.97
CA LEU A 46 -2.85 10.37 24.02
C LEU A 46 -1.45 9.82 23.81
N LEU A 47 -1.12 9.40 22.59
CA LEU A 47 0.21 8.92 22.23
C LEU A 47 1.27 10.01 22.40
N GLN A 48 0.99 11.26 22.01
CA GLN A 48 1.87 12.40 22.22
C GLN A 48 2.10 12.70 23.72
N ALA A 49 1.12 12.39 24.57
CA ALA A 49 1.24 12.49 26.03
C ALA A 49 1.99 11.29 26.65
N GLY A 50 2.45 10.33 25.85
CA GLY A 50 3.19 9.14 26.32
C GLY A 50 2.29 8.03 26.87
N ILE A 51 1.01 8.01 26.52
CA ILE A 51 0.07 6.97 26.90
C ILE A 51 0.00 5.95 25.78
N HIS A 52 0.26 4.67 26.05
CA HIS A 52 0.07 3.60 25.06
C HIS A 52 -1.42 3.35 24.81
N VAL A 53 -1.78 3.12 23.57
CA VAL A 53 -3.18 2.88 23.20
C VAL A 53 -3.29 1.60 22.35
N TYR A 54 -4.16 0.69 22.78
CA TYR A 54 -4.66 -0.40 21.93
C TYR A 54 -6.05 -0.01 21.43
N THR A 55 -6.22 -0.10 20.13
CA THR A 55 -7.48 0.27 19.49
C THR A 55 -7.88 -0.73 18.41
N THR A 56 -9.14 -0.69 17.99
CA THR A 56 -9.64 -1.53 16.92
C THR A 56 -10.07 -0.66 15.73
N VAL A 57 -9.89 -1.19 14.54
CA VAL A 57 -10.41 -0.60 13.30
C VAL A 57 -10.85 -1.69 12.33
N ASN A 58 -12.01 -1.53 11.73
CA ASN A 58 -12.45 -2.41 10.67
C ASN A 58 -11.94 -1.90 9.32
N VAL A 59 -11.60 -2.81 8.41
CA VAL A 59 -10.99 -2.50 7.10
C VAL A 59 -11.78 -1.48 6.28
N GLN A 60 -13.12 -1.50 6.37
CA GLN A 60 -13.99 -0.56 5.65
C GLN A 60 -13.86 0.90 6.09
N HIS A 61 -13.24 1.15 7.24
CA HIS A 61 -13.03 2.51 7.77
C HIS A 61 -11.66 3.09 7.36
N ILE A 62 -10.81 2.36 6.66
CA ILE A 62 -9.54 2.87 6.13
C ILE A 62 -9.84 3.75 4.92
N GLU A 63 -9.40 5.02 4.95
CA GLU A 63 -9.78 6.03 3.95
C GLU A 63 -9.39 5.63 2.52
N GLY A 64 -8.17 5.14 2.31
CA GLY A 64 -7.68 4.71 1.01
C GLY A 64 -8.41 3.50 0.42
N LEU A 65 -9.20 2.78 1.23
CA LEU A 65 -9.98 1.62 0.80
C LEU A 65 -11.47 1.95 0.57
N ASN A 66 -11.93 3.17 0.91
CA ASN A 66 -13.35 3.53 0.94
C ASN A 66 -14.03 3.36 -0.43
N ASP A 67 -13.38 3.75 -1.52
CA ASP A 67 -13.95 3.61 -2.87
C ASP A 67 -14.08 2.12 -3.28
N ALA A 68 -13.10 1.28 -2.95
CA ALA A 68 -13.18 -0.16 -3.20
C ALA A 68 -14.28 -0.81 -2.34
N VAL A 69 -14.39 -0.43 -1.08
CA VAL A 69 -15.48 -0.87 -0.19
C VAL A 69 -16.84 -0.49 -0.75
N ALA A 70 -17.00 0.75 -1.24
CA ALA A 70 -18.23 1.20 -1.86
C ALA A 70 -18.59 0.41 -3.14
N GLN A 71 -17.62 0.05 -3.95
CA GLN A 71 -17.82 -0.78 -5.14
C GLN A 71 -18.26 -2.22 -4.78
N ILE A 72 -17.69 -2.81 -3.73
CA ILE A 72 -18.00 -4.17 -3.29
C ILE A 72 -19.36 -4.24 -2.60
N THR A 73 -19.63 -3.30 -1.70
CA THR A 73 -20.77 -3.37 -0.78
C THR A 73 -21.98 -2.57 -1.26
N GLY A 74 -21.77 -1.62 -2.17
CA GLY A 74 -22.76 -0.62 -2.56
C GLY A 74 -22.96 0.48 -1.52
N ILE A 75 -22.15 0.52 -0.45
CA ILE A 75 -22.29 1.46 0.66
C ILE A 75 -20.98 2.24 0.83
N ARG A 76 -21.08 3.57 0.78
CA ARG A 76 -19.95 4.45 1.11
C ARG A 76 -19.92 4.67 2.62
N VAL A 77 -18.80 4.33 3.25
CA VAL A 77 -18.59 4.51 4.68
C VAL A 77 -18.23 5.97 4.94
N SER A 78 -18.95 6.63 5.85
CA SER A 78 -18.73 8.06 6.20
C SER A 78 -17.69 8.25 7.30
N GLU A 79 -17.50 7.27 8.16
CA GLU A 79 -16.52 7.30 9.23
C GLU A 79 -15.23 6.64 8.76
N THR A 80 -14.19 7.44 8.56
CA THR A 80 -12.91 6.96 8.05
C THR A 80 -11.74 7.37 8.94
N VAL A 81 -10.69 6.59 8.87
CA VAL A 81 -9.38 6.84 9.49
C VAL A 81 -8.37 7.02 8.37
N PRO A 82 -7.55 8.10 8.41
CA PRO A 82 -6.47 8.27 7.45
C PRO A 82 -5.48 7.09 7.44
N ASP A 83 -5.01 6.69 6.27
CA ASP A 83 -4.03 5.61 6.11
C ASP A 83 -2.78 5.82 6.95
N SER A 84 -2.35 7.09 7.11
CA SER A 84 -1.19 7.46 7.91
C SER A 84 -1.27 7.03 9.38
N ILE A 85 -2.46 6.90 9.95
CA ILE A 85 -2.64 6.43 11.33
C ILE A 85 -2.28 4.95 11.44
N LEU A 86 -2.70 4.16 10.45
CA LEU A 86 -2.32 2.75 10.38
C LEU A 86 -0.81 2.58 10.11
N GLU A 87 -0.22 3.45 9.32
CA GLU A 87 1.21 3.45 9.01
C GLU A 87 2.07 3.81 10.22
N GLN A 88 1.60 4.69 11.10
CA GLN A 88 2.29 5.13 12.32
C GLN A 88 2.10 4.18 13.50
N ALA A 89 1.18 3.22 13.44
CA ALA A 89 1.02 2.25 14.52
C ALA A 89 2.30 1.42 14.69
N ASP A 90 2.73 1.17 15.93
CA ASP A 90 3.89 0.33 16.22
C ASP A 90 3.61 -1.12 15.80
N ASP A 91 2.46 -1.65 16.21
CA ASP A 91 2.01 -3.01 15.90
C ASP A 91 0.62 -3.01 15.25
N VAL A 92 0.42 -3.90 14.30
CA VAL A 92 -0.88 -4.17 13.67
C VAL A 92 -1.13 -5.67 13.69
N GLU A 93 -2.18 -6.05 14.40
CA GLU A 93 -2.63 -7.43 14.48
C GLU A 93 -3.92 -7.61 13.68
N LEU A 94 -3.92 -8.58 12.76
CA LEU A 94 -5.11 -8.94 12.01
C LEU A 94 -5.92 -9.98 12.78
N VAL A 95 -7.09 -9.60 13.26
CA VAL A 95 -8.08 -10.54 13.79
C VAL A 95 -8.86 -11.12 12.62
N ASP A 96 -8.39 -12.27 12.10
CA ASP A 96 -9.00 -12.92 10.95
C ASP A 96 -10.17 -13.82 11.40
N LEU A 97 -11.38 -13.47 10.96
CA LEU A 97 -12.59 -14.22 11.23
C LEU A 97 -13.18 -14.72 9.90
N PRO A 98 -13.39 -16.05 9.75
CA PRO A 98 -14.07 -16.59 8.59
C PRO A 98 -15.47 -15.98 8.39
N PRO A 99 -15.89 -15.67 7.14
CA PRO A 99 -17.17 -15.05 6.86
C PRO A 99 -18.38 -15.78 7.46
N ASP A 100 -18.34 -17.11 7.47
CA ASP A 100 -19.44 -17.92 8.03
C ASP A 100 -19.54 -17.77 9.55
N ASP A 101 -18.41 -17.67 10.25
CA ASP A 101 -18.38 -17.43 11.70
C ASP A 101 -18.89 -16.04 12.06
N LEU A 102 -18.52 -15.02 11.25
CA LEU A 102 -19.03 -13.67 11.42
C LEU A 102 -20.54 -13.60 11.19
N LEU A 103 -21.06 -14.26 10.14
CA LEU A 103 -22.50 -14.34 9.87
C LEU A 103 -23.24 -15.07 11.00
N GLN A 104 -22.63 -16.11 11.58
CA GLN A 104 -23.22 -16.79 12.73
C GLN A 104 -23.28 -15.92 13.97
N ARG A 105 -22.22 -15.16 14.27
CA ARG A 105 -22.19 -14.17 15.37
C ARG A 105 -23.26 -13.07 15.20
N LEU A 106 -23.48 -12.64 13.96
CA LEU A 106 -24.55 -11.68 13.63
C LEU A 106 -25.94 -12.26 13.94
N LYS A 107 -26.18 -13.53 13.54
CA LYS A 107 -27.44 -14.25 13.84
C LYS A 107 -27.65 -14.45 15.34
N ASP A 108 -26.57 -14.71 16.08
CA ASP A 108 -26.59 -14.90 17.53
C ASP A 108 -26.75 -13.58 18.31
N GLY A 109 -26.86 -12.43 17.62
CA GLY A 109 -26.98 -11.11 18.26
C GLY A 109 -25.73 -10.67 19.02
N LYS A 110 -24.57 -11.27 18.72
CA LYS A 110 -23.28 -10.94 19.35
C LYS A 110 -22.61 -9.71 18.74
N VAL A 111 -23.16 -9.18 17.65
CA VAL A 111 -22.72 -7.93 17.02
C VAL A 111 -23.85 -6.94 17.17
N TYR A 112 -23.59 -5.83 17.84
CA TYR A 112 -24.57 -4.77 18.04
C TYR A 112 -24.87 -4.08 16.70
N LEU A 113 -26.15 -4.07 16.33
CA LEU A 113 -26.65 -3.43 15.12
C LEU A 113 -27.79 -2.49 15.50
N PRO A 114 -27.65 -1.15 15.28
CA PRO A 114 -28.76 -0.22 15.45
C PRO A 114 -29.95 -0.63 14.57
N ASP A 115 -31.17 -0.61 15.11
CA ASP A 115 -32.39 -1.04 14.40
C ASP A 115 -32.58 -0.36 13.03
N GLN A 116 -32.20 0.90 12.92
CA GLN A 116 -32.26 1.66 11.65
C GLN A 116 -31.26 1.22 10.60
N ALA A 117 -30.20 0.52 10.99
CA ALA A 117 -29.15 0.02 10.08
C ALA A 117 -29.48 -1.38 9.53
N GLN A 118 -30.51 -2.09 10.02
CA GLN A 118 -30.77 -3.48 9.66
C GLN A 118 -30.93 -3.73 8.15
N HIS A 119 -31.51 -2.79 7.41
CA HIS A 119 -31.67 -2.95 5.97
C HIS A 119 -30.36 -2.71 5.20
N ALA A 120 -29.58 -1.69 5.54
CA ALA A 120 -28.27 -1.43 4.95
C ALA A 120 -27.29 -2.58 5.26
N ILE A 121 -27.38 -3.11 6.47
CA ILE A 121 -26.55 -4.20 6.97
C ILE A 121 -26.81 -5.51 6.24
N LYS A 122 -28.07 -5.86 5.91
CA LYS A 122 -28.39 -7.05 5.10
C LYS A 122 -27.71 -7.04 3.73
N HIS A 123 -27.42 -5.88 3.16
CA HIS A 123 -26.69 -5.75 1.90
C HIS A 123 -25.18 -5.78 2.11
N PHE A 124 -24.66 -5.22 3.19
CA PHE A 124 -23.25 -5.18 3.53
C PHE A 124 -22.71 -6.58 3.90
N PHE A 125 -23.37 -7.26 4.83
CA PHE A 125 -22.94 -8.57 5.35
C PHE A 125 -23.36 -9.76 4.47
N ARG A 126 -23.25 -9.60 3.15
CA ARG A 126 -23.33 -10.75 2.24
C ARG A 126 -22.01 -11.52 2.25
N LYS A 127 -22.06 -12.84 2.20
CA LYS A 127 -20.88 -13.69 2.24
C LYS A 127 -19.81 -13.25 1.21
N GLY A 128 -20.22 -12.92 -0.01
CA GLY A 128 -19.29 -12.44 -1.05
C GLY A 128 -18.59 -11.12 -0.68
N ASN A 129 -19.32 -10.16 -0.09
CA ASN A 129 -18.74 -8.91 0.37
C ASN A 129 -17.74 -9.16 1.51
N LEU A 130 -18.08 -10.04 2.46
CA LEU A 130 -17.20 -10.39 3.59
C LEU A 130 -15.91 -11.07 3.12
N ILE A 131 -16.00 -11.94 2.10
CA ILE A 131 -14.79 -12.55 1.48
C ILE A 131 -13.92 -11.47 0.87
N ALA A 132 -14.48 -10.51 0.13
CA ALA A 132 -13.72 -9.44 -0.49
C ALA A 132 -13.12 -8.48 0.55
N LEU A 133 -13.86 -8.10 1.59
CA LEU A 133 -13.35 -7.27 2.69
C LEU A 133 -12.23 -7.99 3.46
N ARG A 134 -12.35 -9.29 3.69
CA ARG A 134 -11.29 -10.11 4.30
C ARG A 134 -10.03 -10.12 3.44
N GLU A 135 -10.18 -10.31 2.12
CA GLU A 135 -9.04 -10.24 1.18
C GLU A 135 -8.35 -8.87 1.26
N MET A 136 -9.12 -7.77 1.30
CA MET A 136 -8.56 -6.42 1.42
C MET A 136 -7.79 -6.23 2.74
N ALA A 137 -8.31 -6.74 3.85
CA ALA A 137 -7.65 -6.66 5.16
C ALA A 137 -6.33 -7.45 5.16
N LEU A 138 -6.32 -8.67 4.64
CA LEU A 138 -5.12 -9.50 4.50
C LEU A 138 -4.07 -8.82 3.61
N ARG A 139 -4.50 -8.27 2.48
CA ARG A 139 -3.61 -7.55 1.54
C ARG A 139 -3.00 -6.31 2.20
N ARG A 140 -3.81 -5.51 2.91
CA ARG A 140 -3.32 -4.30 3.59
C ARG A 140 -2.32 -4.64 4.70
N THR A 141 -2.53 -5.74 5.41
CA THR A 141 -1.59 -6.23 6.43
C THR A 141 -0.28 -6.71 5.79
N ALA A 142 -0.35 -7.44 4.67
CA ALA A 142 0.84 -7.88 3.93
C ALA A 142 1.66 -6.70 3.40
N GLU A 143 1.02 -5.67 2.83
CA GLU A 143 1.69 -4.44 2.36
C GLU A 143 2.48 -3.74 3.48
N ARG A 144 1.94 -3.75 4.71
CA ARG A 144 2.64 -3.20 5.87
C ARG A 144 3.89 -3.99 6.22
N VAL A 145 3.82 -5.33 6.20
CA VAL A 145 4.99 -6.19 6.44
C VAL A 145 6.07 -5.93 5.39
N ASP A 146 5.67 -5.76 4.12
CA ASP A 146 6.61 -5.42 3.05
C ASP A 146 7.31 -4.08 3.31
N GLN A 147 6.59 -3.06 3.77
CA GLN A 147 7.16 -1.75 4.15
C GLN A 147 8.14 -1.86 5.32
N GLN A 148 7.79 -2.62 6.38
CA GLN A 148 8.68 -2.89 7.50
C GLN A 148 9.96 -3.60 7.04
N MET A 149 9.85 -4.55 6.13
CA MET A 149 11.00 -5.23 5.54
C MET A 149 11.88 -4.28 4.71
N GLU A 150 11.30 -3.35 3.95
CA GLU A 150 12.07 -2.34 3.21
C GLU A 150 12.88 -1.44 4.17
N VAL A 151 12.29 -1.00 5.27
CA VAL A 151 12.97 -0.20 6.31
C VAL A 151 14.08 -1.02 6.95
N TYR A 152 13.78 -2.24 7.43
CA TYR A 152 14.77 -3.12 8.08
C TYR A 152 15.99 -3.37 7.18
N ARG A 153 15.77 -3.65 5.89
CA ARG A 153 16.84 -3.92 4.93
C ARG A 153 17.72 -2.69 4.70
N ARG A 154 17.13 -1.50 4.64
CA ARG A 154 17.86 -0.24 4.52
C ARG A 154 18.76 -0.01 5.72
N ASP A 155 18.22 -0.19 6.92
CA ASP A 155 18.92 0.10 8.18
C ASP A 155 20.03 -0.91 8.48
N HIS A 156 19.89 -2.16 8.00
CA HIS A 156 20.86 -3.25 8.25
C HIS A 156 21.72 -3.61 7.03
N ALA A 157 21.68 -2.81 5.96
CA ALA A 157 22.42 -3.03 4.72
C ALA A 157 22.32 -4.48 4.17
N VAL A 158 21.14 -5.10 4.27
CA VAL A 158 20.93 -6.48 3.82
C VAL A 158 20.97 -6.56 2.30
N VAL A 159 21.97 -7.21 1.75
CA VAL A 159 22.28 -7.29 0.31
C VAL A 159 21.58 -8.47 -0.40
N GLY A 160 20.54 -9.05 0.14
CA GLY A 160 19.81 -10.16 -0.47
C GLY A 160 18.42 -9.76 -0.98
N THR A 161 17.95 -10.31 -2.12
CA THR A 161 16.54 -10.24 -2.49
C THR A 161 15.78 -11.39 -1.83
N TRP A 162 14.67 -11.08 -1.16
CA TRP A 162 13.80 -12.06 -0.53
C TRP A 162 12.56 -12.25 -1.40
N PRO A 163 12.28 -13.44 -1.95
CA PRO A 163 11.17 -13.66 -2.87
C PRO A 163 9.81 -13.80 -2.16
N ALA A 164 9.50 -12.88 -1.21
CA ALA A 164 8.20 -12.90 -0.54
C ALA A 164 7.05 -12.46 -1.46
N ALA A 165 7.34 -11.57 -2.43
CA ALA A 165 6.41 -11.16 -3.47
C ALA A 165 7.18 -10.85 -4.76
N GLU A 166 6.58 -11.11 -5.91
CA GLU A 166 7.18 -10.77 -7.20
C GLU A 166 7.12 -9.26 -7.42
N THR A 167 8.27 -8.66 -7.72
CA THR A 167 8.37 -7.24 -8.10
C THR A 167 9.09 -7.15 -9.45
N ILE A 168 8.43 -6.53 -10.41
CA ILE A 168 8.95 -6.39 -11.78
C ILE A 168 9.42 -4.96 -12.00
N LEU A 169 10.64 -4.81 -12.50
CA LEU A 169 11.15 -3.53 -12.97
C LEU A 169 11.24 -3.54 -14.49
N VAL A 170 10.71 -2.51 -15.15
CA VAL A 170 10.91 -2.30 -16.59
C VAL A 170 11.76 -1.06 -16.83
N CYS A 171 12.87 -1.21 -17.53
CA CYS A 171 13.68 -0.09 -17.97
C CYS A 171 13.09 0.51 -19.25
N VAL A 172 12.58 1.73 -19.11
CA VAL A 172 12.00 2.49 -20.22
C VAL A 172 13.11 3.31 -20.89
N ASN A 173 13.20 3.21 -22.21
CA ASN A 173 14.07 4.07 -23.00
C ASN A 173 13.26 5.07 -23.83
N LEU A 174 13.92 6.14 -24.25
CA LEU A 174 13.32 7.23 -25.06
C LEU A 174 13.02 6.81 -26.50
N LYS A 175 13.26 5.56 -26.88
CA LYS A 175 13.06 5.09 -28.26
C LYS A 175 11.64 4.52 -28.47
N SER A 176 11.24 4.40 -29.71
CA SER A 176 9.91 3.97 -30.15
C SER A 176 9.37 2.66 -29.56
N ARG A 177 10.21 1.85 -28.94
CA ARG A 177 9.84 0.56 -28.30
C ARG A 177 9.41 0.69 -26.84
N GLY A 178 9.55 1.88 -26.21
CA GLY A 178 9.14 2.09 -24.82
C GLY A 178 7.71 1.62 -24.49
N PRO A 179 6.69 2.03 -25.25
CA PRO A 179 5.31 1.61 -25.03
C PRO A 179 5.09 0.10 -25.13
N MET A 180 5.85 -0.61 -25.97
CA MET A 180 5.78 -2.07 -26.09
C MET A 180 6.32 -2.75 -24.84
N LEU A 181 7.44 -2.27 -24.31
CA LEU A 181 8.03 -2.78 -23.06
C LEU A 181 7.09 -2.57 -21.88
N VAL A 182 6.46 -1.40 -21.76
CA VAL A 182 5.45 -1.09 -20.74
C VAL A 182 4.28 -2.07 -20.78
N ARG A 183 3.75 -2.36 -21.99
CA ARG A 183 2.66 -3.34 -22.15
C ARG A 183 3.09 -4.76 -21.82
N ALA A 184 4.31 -5.16 -22.17
CA ALA A 184 4.86 -6.46 -21.83
C ALA A 184 5.02 -6.62 -20.32
N ALA A 185 5.58 -5.59 -19.65
CA ALA A 185 5.72 -5.56 -18.20
C ALA A 185 4.36 -5.64 -17.49
N ARG A 186 3.37 -4.87 -17.95
CA ARG A 186 2.00 -4.95 -17.42
C ARG A 186 1.42 -6.35 -17.54
N LYS A 187 1.54 -6.99 -18.72
CA LYS A 187 1.02 -8.35 -18.95
C LYS A 187 1.69 -9.35 -18.00
N MET A 188 3.01 -9.26 -17.81
CA MET A 188 3.74 -10.12 -16.89
C MET A 188 3.33 -9.84 -15.44
N ALA A 189 3.23 -8.58 -15.03
CA ALA A 189 2.80 -8.18 -13.70
C ALA A 189 1.38 -8.68 -13.37
N THR A 190 0.46 -8.57 -14.31
CA THR A 190 -0.90 -9.09 -14.16
C THR A 190 -0.90 -10.62 -13.99
N GLY A 191 -0.14 -11.34 -14.82
CA GLY A 191 -0.07 -12.81 -14.75
C GLY A 191 0.58 -13.35 -13.49
N LEU A 192 1.50 -12.60 -12.88
CA LEU A 192 2.20 -12.96 -11.66
C LEU A 192 1.61 -12.31 -10.39
N HIS A 193 0.57 -11.50 -10.52
CA HIS A 193 0.01 -10.66 -9.44
C HIS A 193 1.10 -9.83 -8.76
N ALA A 194 2.06 -9.33 -9.56
CA ALA A 194 3.25 -8.66 -9.11
C ALA A 194 3.08 -7.13 -9.10
N ARG A 195 3.73 -6.46 -8.14
CA ARG A 195 3.99 -5.01 -8.25
C ARG A 195 4.96 -4.78 -9.40
N TRP A 196 4.84 -3.61 -10.07
CA TRP A 196 5.78 -3.30 -11.13
C TRP A 196 6.15 -1.82 -11.19
N ILE A 197 7.40 -1.57 -11.53
CA ILE A 197 8.03 -0.27 -11.49
C ILE A 197 8.58 0.03 -12.88
N ALA A 198 8.24 1.18 -13.44
CA ALA A 198 8.81 1.68 -14.68
C ALA A 198 9.91 2.69 -14.36
N VAL A 199 11.14 2.34 -14.71
CA VAL A 199 12.32 3.15 -14.42
C VAL A 199 12.86 3.75 -15.70
N TYR A 200 13.10 5.05 -15.69
CA TYR A 200 13.87 5.78 -16.67
C TYR A 200 15.20 6.21 -16.04
N VAL A 201 16.33 5.97 -16.74
CA VAL A 201 17.64 6.45 -16.29
C VAL A 201 18.06 7.61 -17.17
N GLU A 202 18.15 8.79 -16.57
CA GLU A 202 18.63 10.00 -17.21
C GLU A 202 20.16 10.03 -17.17
N THR A 203 20.79 10.05 -18.36
CA THR A 203 22.24 10.12 -18.50
C THR A 203 22.68 11.46 -19.05
N SER A 204 23.96 11.81 -18.91
CA SER A 204 24.52 13.06 -19.48
C SER A 204 24.34 13.16 -21.00
N ILE A 205 24.25 12.03 -21.70
CA ILE A 205 23.97 11.98 -23.15
C ILE A 205 22.54 12.49 -23.44
N HIS A 206 21.60 12.32 -22.52
CA HIS A 206 20.20 12.74 -22.68
C HIS A 206 20.04 14.26 -22.62
N LEU A 207 21.02 15.00 -22.14
CA LEU A 207 21.07 16.47 -22.21
C LEU A 207 21.12 16.99 -23.66
N ARG A 208 21.57 16.14 -24.60
CA ARG A 208 21.66 16.46 -26.04
C ARG A 208 20.46 16.02 -26.87
N LEU A 209 19.43 15.47 -26.22
CA LEU A 209 18.22 15.01 -26.91
C LEU A 209 17.34 16.17 -27.35
N THR A 210 16.68 15.97 -28.48
CA THR A 210 15.64 16.88 -28.97
C THR A 210 14.46 16.91 -28.00
N GLU A 211 13.71 17.98 -28.02
CA GLU A 211 12.51 18.15 -27.19
C GLU A 211 11.47 17.05 -27.47
N GLN A 212 11.39 16.60 -28.72
CA GLN A 212 10.51 15.51 -29.14
C GLN A 212 10.92 14.16 -28.53
N GLU A 213 12.20 13.84 -28.43
CA GLU A 213 12.68 12.60 -27.80
C GLU A 213 12.45 12.62 -26.28
N ARG A 214 12.60 13.77 -25.63
CA ARG A 214 12.27 13.93 -24.21
C ARG A 214 10.79 13.72 -23.94
N SER A 215 9.93 14.31 -24.77
CA SER A 215 8.47 14.15 -24.68
C SER A 215 8.05 12.69 -24.79
N GLN A 216 8.64 11.90 -25.72
CA GLN A 216 8.34 10.46 -25.86
C GLN A 216 8.67 9.67 -24.61
N GLY A 217 9.75 10.01 -23.87
CA GLY A 217 10.10 9.38 -22.60
C GLY A 217 9.07 9.66 -21.52
N VAL A 218 8.69 10.91 -21.37
CA VAL A 218 7.66 11.35 -20.42
C VAL A 218 6.31 10.68 -20.73
N ASP A 219 5.92 10.62 -21.99
CA ASP A 219 4.67 9.99 -22.41
C ASP A 219 4.67 8.48 -22.16
N THR A 220 5.84 7.84 -22.26
CA THR A 220 5.98 6.42 -21.95
C THR A 220 5.88 6.15 -20.45
N LEU A 221 6.45 7.01 -19.61
CA LEU A 221 6.28 6.91 -18.15
C LEU A 221 4.83 7.18 -17.74
N ARG A 222 4.19 8.20 -18.31
CA ARG A 222 2.76 8.46 -18.09
C ARG A 222 1.87 7.30 -18.53
N LEU A 223 2.25 6.61 -19.62
CA LEU A 223 1.54 5.39 -20.02
C LEU A 223 1.69 4.29 -18.97
N ALA A 224 2.90 4.09 -18.43
CA ALA A 224 3.15 3.11 -17.39
C ALA A 224 2.35 3.42 -16.12
N GLU A 225 2.33 4.67 -15.68
CA GLU A 225 1.55 5.15 -14.53
C GLU A 225 0.05 4.89 -14.71
N ARG A 226 -0.53 5.27 -15.86
CA ARG A 226 -1.94 4.97 -16.20
C ARG A 226 -2.25 3.48 -16.25
N MET A 227 -1.24 2.64 -16.47
CA MET A 227 -1.35 1.19 -16.45
C MET A 227 -1.07 0.58 -15.06
N GLY A 228 -0.90 1.40 -14.01
CA GLY A 228 -0.73 0.99 -12.62
C GLY A 228 0.72 0.66 -12.25
N ALA A 229 1.71 1.24 -12.94
CA ALA A 229 3.11 1.17 -12.52
C ALA A 229 3.45 2.28 -11.52
N GLU A 230 4.33 2.00 -10.59
CA GLU A 230 5.14 3.04 -9.94
C GLU A 230 6.16 3.55 -10.97
N THR A 231 6.34 4.87 -11.09
CA THR A 231 7.28 5.46 -12.05
C THR A 231 8.42 6.17 -11.34
N VAL A 232 9.64 5.91 -11.78
CA VAL A 232 10.86 6.48 -11.16
C VAL A 232 11.84 6.94 -12.23
N THR A 233 12.43 8.12 -12.00
CA THR A 233 13.57 8.61 -12.78
C THR A 233 14.83 8.55 -11.93
N LEU A 234 15.83 7.84 -12.42
CA LEU A 234 17.17 7.76 -11.83
C LEU A 234 18.13 8.62 -12.66
N THR A 235 19.18 9.13 -12.05
CA THR A 235 20.21 9.93 -12.73
C THR A 235 21.56 9.24 -12.64
N GLY A 236 22.25 9.07 -13.75
CA GLY A 236 23.62 8.52 -13.78
C GLY A 236 24.00 7.98 -15.14
N ASP A 237 25.29 8.01 -15.45
CA ASP A 237 25.83 7.63 -16.77
C ASP A 237 25.94 6.11 -16.99
N ASP A 238 26.10 5.33 -15.93
CA ASP A 238 26.02 3.87 -16.00
C ASP A 238 24.61 3.39 -15.70
N VAL A 239 23.83 3.22 -16.76
CA VAL A 239 22.44 2.76 -16.69
C VAL A 239 22.32 1.40 -15.99
N SER A 240 23.27 0.50 -16.21
CA SER A 240 23.27 -0.85 -15.64
C SER A 240 23.46 -0.80 -14.13
N ALA A 241 24.46 -0.06 -13.69
CA ALA A 241 24.76 0.11 -12.27
C ALA A 241 23.60 0.75 -11.53
N GLN A 242 22.99 1.82 -12.08
CA GLN A 242 21.82 2.49 -11.49
C GLN A 242 20.63 1.57 -11.38
N LEU A 243 20.31 0.83 -12.45
CA LEU A 243 19.18 -0.10 -12.45
C LEU A 243 19.36 -1.24 -11.44
N LEU A 244 20.59 -1.84 -11.38
CA LEU A 244 20.87 -2.93 -10.45
C LEU A 244 20.87 -2.45 -9.00
N ALA A 245 21.42 -1.27 -8.71
CA ALA A 245 21.39 -0.68 -7.38
C ALA A 245 19.96 -0.43 -6.93
N TYR A 246 19.15 0.19 -7.79
CA TYR A 246 17.73 0.44 -7.52
C TYR A 246 16.92 -0.86 -7.39
N ALA A 247 17.15 -1.83 -8.27
CA ALA A 247 16.48 -3.13 -8.22
C ALA A 247 16.74 -3.86 -6.89
N ARG A 248 17.99 -3.81 -6.40
CA ARG A 248 18.34 -4.39 -5.09
C ARG A 248 17.64 -3.67 -3.95
N SER A 249 17.62 -2.32 -3.95
CA SER A 249 16.96 -1.53 -2.88
C SER A 249 15.46 -1.76 -2.80
N ARG A 250 14.81 -2.08 -3.94
CA ARG A 250 13.35 -2.26 -4.05
C ARG A 250 12.92 -3.73 -4.10
N ASN A 251 13.80 -4.66 -3.78
CA ASN A 251 13.54 -6.12 -3.81
C ASN A 251 12.95 -6.60 -5.15
N VAL A 252 13.48 -6.09 -6.25
CA VAL A 252 13.03 -6.47 -7.60
C VAL A 252 13.46 -7.91 -7.89
N THR A 253 12.53 -8.74 -8.29
CA THR A 253 12.77 -10.16 -8.65
C THR A 253 12.98 -10.36 -10.14
N LYS A 254 12.42 -9.47 -10.97
CA LYS A 254 12.50 -9.56 -12.43
C LYS A 254 12.77 -8.19 -13.06
N ILE A 255 13.72 -8.13 -13.99
CA ILE A 255 14.02 -6.90 -14.75
C ILE A 255 13.71 -7.14 -16.22
N ILE A 256 12.91 -6.25 -16.81
CA ILE A 256 12.59 -6.25 -18.23
C ILE A 256 13.38 -5.11 -18.88
N VAL A 257 14.20 -5.44 -19.86
CA VAL A 257 14.97 -4.48 -20.65
C VAL A 257 14.70 -4.65 -22.14
N GLY A 258 14.69 -3.54 -22.87
CA GLY A 258 14.70 -3.61 -24.33
C GLY A 258 16.02 -4.13 -24.85
N LYS A 259 15.99 -4.96 -25.90
CA LYS A 259 17.21 -5.50 -26.54
C LYS A 259 18.14 -4.35 -26.94
N PRO A 260 19.36 -4.29 -26.44
CA PRO A 260 20.30 -3.23 -26.78
C PRO A 260 20.72 -3.37 -28.24
N LEU A 261 20.78 -2.24 -28.95
CA LEU A 261 21.28 -2.20 -30.34
C LEU A 261 22.82 -2.34 -30.43
N ARG A 262 23.52 -2.40 -29.30
CA ARG A 262 24.98 -2.56 -29.22
C ARG A 262 25.37 -3.68 -28.25
N SER A 263 26.32 -4.47 -28.65
CA SER A 263 26.82 -5.73 -28.05
C SER A 263 27.45 -5.66 -26.65
N ARG A 264 27.56 -4.48 -26.03
CA ARG A 264 28.28 -4.26 -24.76
C ARG A 264 27.58 -4.73 -23.49
N TRP A 265 26.31 -5.10 -23.56
CA TRP A 265 25.54 -5.59 -22.38
C TRP A 265 25.89 -7.02 -21.94
N LYS A 266 26.50 -7.81 -22.83
CA LYS A 266 26.86 -9.20 -22.51
C LYS A 266 28.07 -9.33 -21.59
N GLU A 267 28.94 -8.31 -21.52
CA GLU A 267 30.17 -8.36 -20.71
C GLU A 267 30.00 -7.85 -19.26
N SER A 268 28.97 -7.03 -18.99
CA SER A 268 28.76 -6.47 -17.64
C SER A 268 27.90 -7.34 -16.71
N VAL A 269 27.24 -8.37 -17.23
CA VAL A 269 26.43 -9.32 -16.46
C VAL A 269 27.15 -10.66 -16.42
N SER A 270 28.40 -10.64 -15.99
CA SER A 270 29.16 -11.88 -15.71
C SER A 270 28.70 -12.43 -14.37
N TYR A 271 28.22 -13.66 -14.41
CA TYR A 271 27.79 -14.52 -13.34
C TYR A 271 28.56 -14.31 -12.01
N THR A 272 27.96 -13.63 -11.07
CA THR A 272 28.27 -13.84 -9.66
C THR A 272 27.03 -14.43 -9.00
N HIS A 273 27.16 -15.67 -8.56
CA HIS A 273 26.20 -16.38 -7.73
C HIS A 273 25.85 -15.54 -6.50
N LEU A 274 24.68 -14.91 -6.50
CA LEU A 274 23.96 -14.45 -5.29
C LEU A 274 22.71 -13.69 -5.78
N THR A 275 21.56 -14.35 -5.75
CA THR A 275 20.18 -13.77 -5.78
C THR A 275 20.02 -12.47 -6.59
N LEU A 276 20.39 -12.49 -7.87
CA LEU A 276 20.10 -11.40 -8.80
C LEU A 276 18.70 -11.58 -9.41
N PRO A 277 17.97 -10.49 -9.64
CA PRO A 277 16.70 -10.56 -10.35
C PRO A 277 16.88 -11.18 -11.74
N THR A 278 15.91 -11.98 -12.18
CA THR A 278 15.95 -12.57 -13.52
C THR A 278 15.75 -11.47 -14.56
N ILE A 279 16.68 -11.37 -15.52
CA ILE A 279 16.63 -10.33 -16.57
C ILE A 279 15.97 -10.90 -17.82
N TYR A 280 14.91 -10.26 -18.28
CA TYR A 280 14.22 -10.55 -19.53
C TYR A 280 14.54 -9.47 -20.57
N SER A 281 15.04 -9.87 -21.75
CA SER A 281 15.18 -8.98 -22.90
C SER A 281 14.03 -9.20 -23.87
N VAL A 282 13.34 -8.13 -24.25
CA VAL A 282 12.22 -8.12 -25.19
C VAL A 282 12.59 -7.36 -26.47
#